data_f6a95966a0ee8c25de02f3184388c302
#
_entry.id   f6a95966a0ee8c25de02f3184388c302
#
_cell.length_a   1.000
_cell.length_b   1.000
_cell.length_c   1.000
_cell.angle_alpha   90.00
_cell.angle_beta   90.00
_cell.angle_gamma   90.00
#
_symmetry.space_group_name_H-M   'P 1'
#
loop_
_entity.id
_entity.type
_entity.pdbx_description
1 polymer ?
#
loop_
_entity_poly.entity_id
_entity_poly.type
_entity_poly.pdbx_seq_one_letter_code
_entity_poly.pdbx_strand_id
1 'polypeptide(L)'
;MRTPDILKIARRLPRDFGIVWRHYGADRRLATGRQLARICRQRGLILLISADPQLAAQIGADGVHWPEARLSGNRFSPPHFIETASAHTPRAIARAARLGVDAVIVSAVFPSRSPSAGKPLGVLKFRQLARSAALPVYALGGVSAVNAARAMAHAAGWAAIDGVIDGWGS
;
A
#
# COMPACT_ATOMS: atom_id res chain seq x y z
N MET A 1 13.77 15.62 7.69
CA MET A 1 12.47 15.00 8.05
C MET A 1 12.76 13.66 8.71
N ARG A 2 12.39 13.42 9.97
CA ARG A 2 12.63 12.13 10.64
C ARG A 2 11.75 11.08 9.97
N THR A 3 12.35 10.03 9.45
CA THR A 3 11.60 8.85 8.99
C THR A 3 10.85 8.27 10.20
N PRO A 4 9.53 8.10 10.13
CA PRO A 4 8.78 7.54 11.24
C PRO A 4 9.31 6.14 11.61
N ASP A 5 9.37 5.84 12.91
CA ASP A 5 9.76 4.51 13.38
C ASP A 5 8.65 3.50 13.03
N ILE A 6 8.85 2.80 11.91
CA ILE A 6 7.88 1.82 11.40
C ILE A 6 7.57 0.70 12.41
N LEU A 7 8.52 0.35 13.28
CA LEU A 7 8.30 -0.68 14.29
C LEU A 7 7.35 -0.18 15.40
N LYS A 8 7.43 1.10 15.75
CA LYS A 8 6.48 1.72 16.69
C LYS A 8 5.08 1.81 16.09
N ILE A 9 4.99 2.19 14.81
CA ILE A 9 3.72 2.23 14.08
C ILE A 9 3.09 0.85 14.06
N ALA A 10 3.82 -0.18 13.62
CA ALA A 10 3.32 -1.54 13.53
C ALA A 10 2.76 -2.08 14.87
N ARG A 11 3.36 -1.69 16.00
CA ARG A 11 2.86 -2.09 17.33
C ARG A 11 1.52 -1.46 17.73
N ARG A 12 1.10 -0.39 17.07
CA ARG A 12 -0.11 0.38 17.39
C ARG A 12 -1.23 0.22 16.39
N LEU A 13 -0.94 -0.23 15.17
CA LEU A 13 -1.97 -0.41 14.13
C LEU A 13 -3.05 -1.40 14.57
N PRO A 14 -4.32 -1.16 14.26
CA PRO A 14 -5.39 -2.14 14.39
C PRO A 14 -5.12 -3.41 13.58
N ARG A 15 -5.75 -4.55 13.96
CA ARG A 15 -5.48 -5.87 13.35
C ARG A 15 -5.93 -6.02 11.91
N ASP A 16 -6.87 -5.22 11.46
CA ASP A 16 -7.43 -5.19 10.09
C ASP A 16 -6.62 -4.33 9.12
N PHE A 17 -5.45 -3.83 9.59
CA PHE A 17 -4.53 -3.05 8.77
C PHE A 17 -3.43 -3.90 8.15
N GLY A 18 -2.90 -3.41 7.02
CA GLY A 18 -1.66 -3.89 6.40
C GLY A 18 -0.62 -2.78 6.31
N ILE A 19 0.61 -3.19 6.11
CA ILE A 19 1.77 -2.30 5.93
C ILE A 19 2.40 -2.57 4.57
N VAL A 20 2.52 -1.51 3.74
CA VAL A 20 3.41 -1.52 2.58
C VAL A 20 4.72 -0.85 2.96
N TRP A 21 5.76 -1.65 3.14
CA TRP A 21 7.06 -1.14 3.53
C TRP A 21 7.91 -0.77 2.31
N ARG A 22 8.17 0.55 2.15
CA ARG A 22 8.86 1.15 0.99
C ARG A 22 10.27 1.66 1.29
N HIS A 23 10.93 1.13 2.29
CA HIS A 23 12.24 1.62 2.69
C HIS A 23 13.35 1.08 1.77
N TYR A 24 13.90 1.93 0.90
CA TYR A 24 14.99 1.60 -0.01
C TYR A 24 16.33 2.08 0.58
N GLY A 25 17.38 1.22 0.54
CA GLY A 25 18.76 1.62 0.79
C GLY A 25 19.19 1.79 2.25
N ALA A 26 18.53 1.13 3.21
CA ALA A 26 18.99 1.16 4.60
C ALA A 26 20.01 0.06 4.89
N ASP A 27 21.13 0.40 5.52
CA ASP A 27 22.20 -0.53 5.93
C ASP A 27 21.73 -1.68 6.82
N ARG A 28 20.55 -1.54 7.45
CA ARG A 28 19.94 -2.54 8.33
C ARG A 28 18.60 -3.07 7.81
N ARG A 29 18.37 -2.99 6.50
CA ARG A 29 17.07 -3.33 5.90
C ARG A 29 16.59 -4.74 6.25
N LEU A 30 17.48 -5.74 6.17
CA LEU A 30 17.13 -7.12 6.51
C LEU A 30 16.78 -7.28 8.00
N ALA A 31 17.58 -6.71 8.90
CA ALA A 31 17.33 -6.79 10.34
C ALA A 31 16.03 -6.09 10.74
N THR A 32 15.79 -4.87 10.23
CA THR A 32 14.55 -4.14 10.46
C THR A 32 13.35 -4.88 9.88
N GLY A 33 13.49 -5.44 8.67
CA GLY A 33 12.45 -6.23 8.01
C GLY A 33 12.05 -7.46 8.83
N ARG A 34 13.01 -8.21 9.36
CA ARG A 34 12.74 -9.36 10.24
C ARG A 34 12.00 -8.97 11.53
N GLN A 35 12.38 -7.84 12.14
CA GLN A 35 11.66 -7.33 13.31
C GLN A 35 10.23 -6.91 12.96
N LEU A 36 10.06 -6.20 11.83
CA LEU A 36 8.76 -5.77 11.35
C LEU A 36 7.85 -6.98 11.04
N ALA A 37 8.35 -7.98 10.32
CA ALA A 37 7.60 -9.20 10.02
C ALA A 37 7.17 -9.95 11.29
N ARG A 38 8.05 -10.02 12.31
CA ARG A 38 7.69 -10.60 13.61
C ARG A 38 6.53 -9.85 14.27
N ILE A 39 6.59 -8.51 14.31
CA ILE A 39 5.53 -7.68 14.88
C ILE A 39 4.22 -7.87 14.11
N CYS A 40 4.28 -7.80 12.78
CA CYS A 40 3.10 -7.99 11.93
C CYS A 40 2.44 -9.34 12.19
N ARG A 41 3.20 -10.43 12.22
CA ARG A 41 2.68 -11.78 12.50
C ARG A 41 2.04 -11.88 13.90
N GLN A 42 2.67 -11.32 14.93
CA GLN A 42 2.12 -11.31 16.29
C GLN A 42 0.83 -10.52 16.41
N ARG A 43 0.68 -9.50 15.58
CA ARG A 43 -0.50 -8.61 15.58
C ARG A 43 -1.56 -8.98 14.55
N GLY A 44 -1.32 -9.95 13.68
CA GLY A 44 -2.22 -10.29 12.58
C GLY A 44 -2.29 -9.23 11.49
N LEU A 45 -1.20 -8.45 11.29
CA LEU A 45 -1.10 -7.46 10.23
C LEU A 45 -0.51 -8.07 8.97
N ILE A 46 -1.03 -7.68 7.80
CA ILE A 46 -0.43 -8.02 6.52
C ILE A 46 0.80 -7.13 6.27
N LEU A 47 1.92 -7.74 5.88
CA LEU A 47 3.14 -7.04 5.51
C LEU A 47 3.49 -7.27 4.04
N LEU A 48 3.48 -6.20 3.25
CA LEU A 48 3.94 -6.22 1.86
C LEU A 48 5.24 -5.43 1.71
N ILE A 49 6.18 -5.97 0.96
CA ILE A 49 7.47 -5.32 0.67
C ILE A 49 7.40 -4.66 -0.70
N SER A 50 7.80 -3.39 -0.79
CA SER A 50 7.76 -2.69 -2.06
C SER A 50 8.88 -3.13 -2.99
N ALA A 51 8.52 -3.69 -4.15
CA ALA A 51 9.36 -4.05 -5.30
C ALA A 51 10.57 -4.95 -4.97
N ASP A 52 10.46 -5.79 -3.93
CA ASP A 52 11.54 -6.67 -3.50
C ASP A 52 10.99 -8.03 -2.99
N PRO A 53 10.66 -8.95 -3.90
CA PRO A 53 10.13 -10.27 -3.55
C PRO A 53 11.16 -11.15 -2.83
N GLN A 54 12.46 -10.94 -3.08
CA GLN A 54 13.52 -11.70 -2.41
C GLN A 54 13.57 -11.33 -0.94
N LEU A 55 13.58 -10.05 -0.61
CA LEU A 55 13.49 -9.61 0.78
C LEU A 55 12.20 -10.07 1.44
N ALA A 56 11.06 -9.98 0.73
CA ALA A 56 9.78 -10.44 1.26
C ALA A 56 9.86 -11.91 1.68
N ALA A 57 10.41 -12.78 0.83
CA ALA A 57 10.61 -14.19 1.14
C ALA A 57 11.59 -14.41 2.31
N GLN A 58 12.73 -13.70 2.34
CA GLN A 58 13.74 -13.83 3.37
C GLN A 58 13.27 -13.46 4.78
N ILE A 59 12.34 -12.52 4.89
CA ILE A 59 11.81 -12.07 6.19
C ILE A 59 10.47 -12.71 6.57
N GLY A 60 9.87 -13.48 5.66
CA GLY A 60 8.55 -14.07 5.85
C GLY A 60 7.43 -13.03 5.84
N ALA A 61 7.49 -12.07 4.92
CA ALA A 61 6.39 -11.16 4.63
C ALA A 61 5.28 -11.87 3.83
N ASP A 62 4.08 -11.29 3.82
CA ASP A 62 2.91 -11.89 3.18
C ASP A 62 2.87 -11.64 1.67
N GLY A 63 3.70 -10.71 1.15
CA GLY A 63 3.72 -10.45 -0.28
C GLY A 63 4.48 -9.19 -0.69
N VAL A 64 4.13 -8.69 -1.88
CA VAL A 64 4.84 -7.59 -2.56
C VAL A 64 3.88 -6.52 -3.06
N HIS A 65 4.29 -5.27 -2.91
CA HIS A 65 3.64 -4.14 -3.56
C HIS A 65 4.50 -3.63 -4.72
N TRP A 66 3.95 -3.60 -5.92
CA TRP A 66 4.62 -3.14 -7.13
C TRP A 66 4.32 -1.66 -7.41
N PRO A 67 5.32 -0.77 -7.41
CA PRO A 67 5.17 0.55 -8.03
C PRO A 67 4.74 0.40 -9.50
N GLU A 68 3.89 1.28 -10.00
CA GLU A 68 3.32 1.17 -11.36
C GLU A 68 4.40 0.95 -12.44
N ALA A 69 5.53 1.67 -12.34
CA ALA A 69 6.65 1.56 -13.28
C ALA A 69 7.42 0.22 -13.20
N ARG A 70 7.29 -0.51 -12.09
CA ARG A 70 7.98 -1.79 -11.86
C ARG A 70 7.06 -3.02 -12.04
N LEU A 71 5.78 -2.81 -12.23
CA LEU A 71 4.86 -3.90 -12.52
C LEU A 71 5.12 -4.43 -13.94
N SER A 72 5.56 -5.68 -14.07
CA SER A 72 5.82 -6.34 -15.37
C SER A 72 5.27 -7.77 -15.39
N GLY A 73 5.09 -8.33 -16.58
CA GLY A 73 4.68 -9.73 -16.74
C GLY A 73 5.77 -10.73 -16.34
N ASN A 74 7.04 -10.31 -16.42
CA ASN A 74 8.19 -11.16 -16.07
C ASN A 74 8.62 -11.00 -14.60
N ARG A 75 7.77 -10.42 -13.73
CA ARG A 75 8.08 -10.33 -12.32
C ARG A 75 8.05 -11.71 -11.68
N PHE A 76 9.03 -11.98 -10.83
CA PHE A 76 9.03 -13.19 -10.01
C PHE A 76 8.38 -12.89 -8.66
N SER A 77 7.44 -13.74 -8.28
CA SER A 77 6.81 -13.71 -6.96
C SER A 77 6.36 -15.13 -6.60
N PRO A 78 6.57 -15.60 -5.38
CA PRO A 78 6.04 -16.89 -4.95
C PRO A 78 4.51 -16.96 -5.12
N PRO A 79 3.93 -18.10 -5.53
CA PRO A 79 2.50 -18.21 -5.82
C PRO A 79 1.56 -17.87 -4.65
N HIS A 80 2.06 -18.00 -3.42
CA HIS A 80 1.29 -17.70 -2.21
C HIS A 80 1.38 -16.23 -1.75
N PHE A 81 2.14 -15.40 -2.47
CA PHE A 81 2.27 -13.99 -2.12
C PHE A 81 1.03 -13.20 -2.52
N ILE A 82 0.62 -12.30 -1.63
CA ILE A 82 -0.30 -11.23 -1.96
C ILE A 82 0.45 -10.22 -2.82
N GLU A 83 -0.02 -9.96 -4.01
CA GLU A 83 0.54 -8.96 -4.91
C GLU A 83 -0.40 -7.76 -5.04
N THR A 84 0.10 -6.58 -4.75
CA THR A 84 -0.63 -5.34 -5.01
C THR A 84 0.18 -4.42 -5.91
N ALA A 85 -0.47 -3.47 -6.58
CA ALA A 85 0.24 -2.51 -7.42
C ALA A 85 -0.27 -1.08 -7.24
N SER A 86 0.60 -0.09 -7.41
CA SER A 86 0.18 1.28 -7.61
C SER A 86 -0.43 1.46 -8.99
N ALA A 87 -1.50 2.24 -9.11
CA ALA A 87 -2.09 2.63 -10.38
C ALA A 87 -2.62 4.06 -10.31
N HIS A 88 -2.42 4.84 -11.38
CA HIS A 88 -2.82 6.25 -11.43
C HIS A 88 -3.81 6.55 -12.55
N THR A 89 -4.09 5.57 -13.43
CA THR A 89 -4.96 5.72 -14.60
C THR A 89 -5.83 4.48 -14.81
N PRO A 90 -6.96 4.59 -15.53
CA PRO A 90 -7.77 3.42 -15.92
C PRO A 90 -6.95 2.35 -16.64
N ARG A 91 -6.04 2.78 -17.52
CA ARG A 91 -5.17 1.88 -18.28
C ARG A 91 -4.21 1.10 -17.36
N ALA A 92 -3.65 1.77 -16.35
CA ALA A 92 -2.78 1.12 -15.36
C ALA A 92 -3.55 0.10 -14.52
N ILE A 93 -4.80 0.40 -14.10
CA ILE A 93 -5.68 -0.52 -13.39
C ILE A 93 -5.98 -1.75 -14.25
N ALA A 94 -6.39 -1.55 -15.51
CA ALA A 94 -6.66 -2.64 -16.45
C ALA A 94 -5.40 -3.49 -16.72
N ARG A 95 -4.22 -2.87 -16.81
CA ARG A 95 -2.95 -3.58 -16.94
C ARG A 95 -2.65 -4.43 -15.70
N ALA A 96 -2.83 -3.88 -14.51
CA ALA A 96 -2.64 -4.59 -13.24
C ALA A 96 -3.56 -5.82 -13.15
N ALA A 97 -4.83 -5.67 -13.50
CA ALA A 97 -5.79 -6.78 -13.56
C ALA A 97 -5.34 -7.89 -14.53
N ARG A 98 -4.92 -7.52 -15.76
CA ARG A 98 -4.41 -8.52 -16.73
C ARG A 98 -3.14 -9.24 -16.26
N LEU A 99 -2.34 -8.58 -15.43
CA LEU A 99 -1.13 -9.16 -14.85
C LEU A 99 -1.42 -9.98 -13.57
N GLY A 100 -2.68 -10.08 -13.15
CA GLY A 100 -3.10 -10.96 -12.08
C GLY A 100 -2.68 -10.52 -10.67
N VAL A 101 -2.55 -9.20 -10.42
CA VAL A 101 -2.35 -8.73 -9.03
C VAL A 101 -3.67 -8.79 -8.28
N ASP A 102 -3.62 -8.98 -6.96
CA ASP A 102 -4.80 -9.14 -6.11
C ASP A 102 -5.55 -7.83 -5.88
N ALA A 103 -4.85 -6.70 -5.89
CA ALA A 103 -5.46 -5.38 -5.69
C ALA A 103 -4.58 -4.24 -6.23
N VAL A 104 -5.20 -3.08 -6.44
CA VAL A 104 -4.48 -1.85 -6.77
C VAL A 104 -4.69 -0.76 -5.74
N ILE A 105 -3.66 0.06 -5.55
CA ILE A 105 -3.69 1.27 -4.74
C ILE A 105 -3.67 2.48 -5.68
N VAL A 106 -4.76 3.25 -5.68
CA VAL A 106 -4.91 4.42 -6.55
C VAL A 106 -4.61 5.69 -5.77
N SER A 107 -3.72 6.53 -6.27
CA SER A 107 -3.30 7.80 -5.68
C SER A 107 -3.13 8.93 -6.71
N ALA A 108 -3.25 10.22 -6.36
CA ALA A 108 -3.69 10.72 -5.07
C ALA A 108 -5.20 11.03 -5.15
N VAL A 109 -6.00 10.53 -4.21
CA VAL A 109 -7.46 10.76 -4.22
C VAL A 109 -7.77 12.17 -3.70
N PHE A 110 -7.14 12.58 -2.61
CA PHE A 110 -7.26 13.93 -2.01
C PHE A 110 -5.95 14.71 -2.15
N PRO A 111 -5.97 16.04 -1.93
CA PRO A 111 -4.74 16.82 -1.83
C PRO A 111 -3.77 16.20 -0.81
N SER A 112 -2.52 16.06 -1.18
CA SER A 112 -1.50 15.43 -0.34
C SER A 112 -0.23 16.26 -0.31
N ARG A 113 0.44 16.30 0.84
CA ARG A 113 1.73 16.96 1.02
C ARG A 113 2.91 16.13 0.52
N SER A 114 2.67 14.90 0.05
CA SER A 114 3.73 14.05 -0.48
C SER A 114 4.36 14.67 -1.74
N PRO A 115 5.69 14.75 -1.83
CA PRO A 115 6.38 15.27 -3.03
C PRO A 115 6.05 14.51 -4.32
N SER A 116 5.63 13.26 -4.20
CA SER A 116 5.21 12.41 -5.34
C SER A 116 3.71 12.52 -5.65
N ALA A 117 2.94 13.27 -4.88
CA ALA A 117 1.52 13.48 -5.14
C ALA A 117 1.35 14.44 -6.30
N GLY A 118 0.86 13.95 -7.43
CA GLY A 118 0.38 14.79 -8.52
C GLY A 118 -0.92 15.52 -8.17
N LYS A 119 -1.58 16.09 -9.20
CA LYS A 119 -2.91 16.70 -9.05
C LYS A 119 -3.90 15.66 -8.48
N PRO A 120 -4.65 15.98 -7.43
CA PRO A 120 -5.59 15.05 -6.84
C PRO A 120 -6.69 14.66 -7.83
N LEU A 121 -7.00 13.38 -7.85
CA LEU A 121 -8.01 12.80 -8.72
C LEU A 121 -9.43 13.29 -8.36
N GLY A 122 -9.67 13.48 -7.07
CA GLY A 122 -10.98 13.78 -6.49
C GLY A 122 -11.84 12.52 -6.31
N VAL A 123 -12.76 12.61 -5.35
CA VAL A 123 -13.58 11.47 -4.92
C VAL A 123 -14.46 10.90 -6.05
N LEU A 124 -15.05 11.77 -6.88
CA LEU A 124 -15.95 11.33 -7.95
C LEU A 124 -15.24 10.48 -9.00
N LYS A 125 -14.10 10.96 -9.49
CA LYS A 125 -13.27 10.20 -10.46
C LYS A 125 -12.73 8.92 -9.83
N PHE A 126 -12.29 8.97 -8.59
CA PHE A 126 -11.83 7.78 -7.87
C PHE A 126 -12.94 6.73 -7.78
N ARG A 127 -14.14 7.09 -7.36
CA ARG A 127 -15.31 6.18 -7.29
C ARG A 127 -15.66 5.58 -8.64
N GLN A 128 -15.60 6.37 -9.72
CA GLN A 128 -15.82 5.88 -11.07
C GLN A 128 -14.78 4.82 -11.46
N LEU A 129 -13.49 5.07 -11.17
CA LEU A 129 -12.42 4.11 -11.41
C LEU A 129 -12.61 2.83 -10.59
N ALA A 130 -12.89 2.95 -9.29
CA ALA A 130 -13.09 1.82 -8.40
C ALA A 130 -14.30 0.96 -8.84
N ARG A 131 -15.39 1.59 -9.27
CA ARG A 131 -16.60 0.90 -9.76
C ARG A 131 -16.35 0.12 -11.05
N SER A 132 -15.51 0.64 -11.95
CA SER A 132 -15.22 0.01 -13.26
C SER A 132 -14.05 -0.98 -13.23
N ALA A 133 -13.34 -1.08 -12.12
CA ALA A 133 -12.18 -1.96 -11.97
C ALA A 133 -12.62 -3.43 -11.84
N ALA A 134 -11.86 -4.33 -12.47
CA ALA A 134 -12.07 -5.78 -12.37
C ALA A 134 -11.38 -6.42 -11.14
N LEU A 135 -10.78 -5.62 -10.27
CA LEU A 135 -10.07 -6.06 -9.06
C LEU A 135 -10.28 -5.02 -7.94
N PRO A 136 -10.04 -5.42 -6.66
CA PRO A 136 -10.14 -4.52 -5.52
C PRO A 136 -9.29 -3.25 -5.65
N VAL A 137 -9.87 -2.09 -5.36
CA VAL A 137 -9.22 -0.78 -5.44
C VAL A 137 -9.16 -0.14 -4.07
N TYR A 138 -7.97 0.24 -3.65
CA TYR A 138 -7.72 0.98 -2.42
C TYR A 138 -7.42 2.46 -2.72
N ALA A 139 -7.99 3.35 -1.92
CA ALA A 139 -7.73 4.79 -2.01
C ALA A 139 -6.45 5.16 -1.26
N LEU A 140 -5.54 5.96 -1.87
CA LEU A 140 -4.38 6.52 -1.21
C LEU A 140 -4.20 8.00 -1.60
N GLY A 141 -3.45 8.73 -0.79
CA GLY A 141 -3.08 10.13 -0.99
C GLY A 141 -4.08 11.10 -0.38
N GLY A 142 -3.63 11.80 0.65
CA GLY A 142 -4.40 12.73 1.45
C GLY A 142 -5.57 12.11 2.21
N VAL A 143 -5.61 10.78 2.34
CA VAL A 143 -6.63 10.07 3.13
C VAL A 143 -6.33 10.25 4.62
N SER A 144 -7.37 10.54 5.40
CA SER A 144 -7.36 10.72 6.85
C SER A 144 -8.65 10.17 7.46
N ALA A 145 -8.71 10.05 8.77
CA ALA A 145 -9.91 9.63 9.48
C ALA A 145 -11.15 10.49 9.13
N VAL A 146 -10.95 11.78 8.89
CA VAL A 146 -12.04 12.72 8.58
C VAL A 146 -12.64 12.51 7.17
N ASN A 147 -11.84 12.06 6.20
CA ASN A 147 -12.27 12.00 4.80
C ASN A 147 -12.34 10.57 4.22
N ALA A 148 -11.83 9.56 4.93
CA ALA A 148 -11.80 8.17 4.46
C ALA A 148 -13.18 7.67 4.02
N ALA A 149 -14.23 7.92 4.81
CA ALA A 149 -15.60 7.50 4.50
C ALA A 149 -16.08 8.00 3.13
N ARG A 150 -15.61 9.18 2.66
CA ARG A 150 -15.98 9.73 1.36
C ARG A 150 -15.40 8.94 0.19
N ALA A 151 -14.28 8.25 0.36
CA ALA A 151 -13.66 7.42 -0.66
C ALA A 151 -14.23 5.98 -0.68
N MET A 152 -14.82 5.50 0.42
CA MET A 152 -15.16 4.09 0.62
C MET A 152 -16.30 3.57 -0.27
N ALA A 153 -17.17 4.42 -0.82
CA ALA A 153 -18.20 3.96 -1.76
C ALA A 153 -17.52 3.37 -3.02
N HIS A 154 -17.61 2.06 -3.20
CA HIS A 154 -16.98 1.25 -4.25
C HIS A 154 -15.47 0.96 -4.07
N ALA A 155 -14.80 1.47 -3.04
CA ALA A 155 -13.44 1.08 -2.70
C ALA A 155 -13.43 -0.19 -1.83
N ALA A 156 -12.42 -1.03 -2.00
CA ALA A 156 -12.15 -2.17 -1.12
C ALA A 156 -11.58 -1.72 0.24
N GLY A 157 -10.98 -0.54 0.27
CA GLY A 157 -10.39 0.03 1.47
C GLY A 157 -9.63 1.32 1.15
N TRP A 158 -8.85 1.76 2.12
CA TRP A 158 -8.01 2.94 2.00
C TRP A 158 -6.63 2.71 2.60
N ALA A 159 -5.67 3.50 2.17
CA ALA A 159 -4.31 3.55 2.69
C ALA A 159 -3.93 4.99 3.03
N ALA A 160 -3.09 5.16 4.03
CA ALA A 160 -2.56 6.45 4.41
C ALA A 160 -1.08 6.34 4.81
N ILE A 161 -0.35 7.44 4.74
CA ILE A 161 1.02 7.56 5.23
C ILE A 161 1.00 8.51 6.43
N ASP A 162 0.87 9.81 6.19
CA ASP A 162 0.86 10.84 7.24
C ASP A 162 -0.39 10.75 8.14
N GLY A 163 -1.53 10.42 7.57
CA GLY A 163 -2.79 10.30 8.31
C GLY A 163 -2.80 9.22 9.39
N VAL A 164 -1.91 8.21 9.30
CA VAL A 164 -1.73 7.18 10.33
C VAL A 164 -0.80 7.67 11.45
N ILE A 165 0.12 8.59 11.12
CA ILE A 165 1.11 9.11 12.06
C ILE A 165 0.47 10.18 12.96
N ASP A 166 -0.40 11.01 12.37
CA ASP A 166 -0.94 12.22 13.02
C ASP A 166 -2.25 11.99 13.80
N GLY A 167 -2.93 10.84 13.65
CA GLY A 167 -4.31 10.74 14.17
C GLY A 167 -4.81 9.37 14.65
N TRP A 168 -4.03 8.31 14.66
CA TRP A 168 -4.52 6.96 15.00
C TRP A 168 -3.88 6.37 16.24
N GLY A 169 -3.55 7.20 17.23
CA GLY A 169 -2.89 6.77 18.45
C GLY A 169 -3.08 7.70 19.66
N SER A 170 -4.04 8.61 19.57
CA SER A 170 -4.50 9.40 20.74
C SER A 170 -5.82 8.90 21.25
#